data_27dba41d945d65d23a14876727be0b19
#
_entry.id   27dba41d945d65d23a14876727be0b19
#
_cell.length_a   1.000
_cell.length_b   1.000
_cell.length_c   1.000
_cell.angle_alpha   90.00
_cell.angle_beta   90.00
_cell.angle_gamma   90.00
#
_symmetry.space_group_name_H-M   'P 1'
#
loop_
_entity.id
_entity.type
_entity.pdbx_description
1 polymer ?
#
loop_
_entity_poly.entity_id
_entity_poly.type
_entity_poly.pdbx_seq_one_letter_code
_entity_poly.pdbx_strand_id
1 'polypeptide(L)'
;MIKNKLKKIILTGIIAVTAFGLIGCGKDSKKTKEVNVGYFNNITHAQALMMKAEGTLDKSLGDDVSVKWTAFNAGPAEVEALFSGDIDIGYIGPVPAISANVKSKGDVVIISSATKGGAVLVKRKGADINSVADLDGKVVAIPQIGNTQHLCLLKLLADNGLKPDTSGGTVKVSAVANADVANTIERGDIDAALVPEPWGATLLANDAEMVLDYNEIFENGEYDVAVVVARKEFMEENPEIVDEFLKQHEAATKKVNDDKENSLKTINNELKEATGKSLGDDIISEAFERIGVSTEVNEESVTGFADISKSEGFISELPEGELICR
;
A
#
# COMPACT_ATOMS: atom_id res chain seq x y z
N MET A 1 4.00 -45.77 -56.94
CA MET A 1 4.21 -47.21 -57.20
C MET A 1 4.47 -47.88 -55.85
N ILE A 2 3.61 -48.86 -55.63
CA ILE A 2 3.73 -50.11 -54.84
C ILE A 2 3.69 -49.94 -53.33
N LYS A 3 2.56 -50.08 -52.64
CA LYS A 3 1.69 -51.25 -52.28
C LYS A 3 2.30 -52.20 -51.24
N ASN A 4 1.56 -52.30 -50.15
CA ASN A 4 1.18 -53.50 -49.37
C ASN A 4 2.22 -54.11 -48.42
N LYS A 5 1.89 -54.64 -47.27
CA LYS A 5 0.66 -55.31 -46.74
C LYS A 5 0.78 -55.50 -45.24
N LEU A 6 -0.39 -55.45 -44.62
CA LEU A 6 -0.82 -56.08 -43.33
C LEU A 6 -0.08 -57.40 -42.96
N LYS A 7 0.11 -57.57 -41.62
CA LYS A 7 -0.30 -58.83 -40.97
C LYS A 7 -0.55 -58.62 -39.49
N LYS A 8 -1.76 -58.95 -39.06
CA LYS A 8 -2.22 -59.17 -37.70
C LYS A 8 -1.55 -60.39 -37.10
N ILE A 9 -1.15 -60.31 -35.83
CA ILE A 9 -1.00 -61.51 -34.98
C ILE A 9 -1.68 -61.18 -33.64
N ILE A 10 -2.76 -61.89 -33.37
CA ILE A 10 -3.45 -62.02 -32.10
C ILE A 10 -2.68 -63.06 -31.29
N LEU A 11 -2.28 -62.73 -30.09
CA LEU A 11 -1.85 -63.75 -29.11
C LEU A 11 -2.50 -63.44 -27.77
N THR A 12 -3.39 -64.34 -27.39
CA THR A 12 -4.14 -64.40 -26.14
C THR A 12 -3.20 -64.89 -25.04
N GLY A 13 -2.99 -64.10 -24.01
CA GLY A 13 -2.26 -64.47 -22.81
C GLY A 13 -3.02 -64.09 -21.56
N ILE A 14 -3.47 -65.10 -20.87
CA ILE A 14 -4.13 -65.04 -19.55
C ILE A 14 -3.16 -64.51 -18.50
N ILE A 15 -3.51 -63.48 -17.79
CA ILE A 15 -2.71 -62.97 -16.66
C ILE A 15 -3.51 -63.00 -15.39
N ALA A 16 -2.93 -63.66 -14.40
CA ALA A 16 -3.40 -63.78 -13.05
C ALA A 16 -3.44 -62.41 -12.35
N VAL A 17 -4.58 -62.15 -11.69
CA VAL A 17 -4.78 -61.01 -10.81
C VAL A 17 -4.10 -61.30 -9.49
N THR A 18 -2.99 -60.64 -9.22
CA THR A 18 -2.46 -60.46 -7.86
C THR A 18 -2.91 -59.10 -7.34
N ALA A 19 -3.94 -59.15 -6.49
CA ALA A 19 -4.37 -57.99 -5.69
C ALA A 19 -3.31 -57.69 -4.61
N PHE A 20 -2.42 -56.74 -4.87
CA PHE A 20 -1.64 -56.07 -3.83
C PHE A 20 -2.40 -54.83 -3.40
N GLY A 21 -3.02 -54.91 -2.25
CA GLY A 21 -3.60 -53.75 -1.57
C GLY A 21 -2.50 -52.77 -1.20
N LEU A 22 -2.35 -51.69 -1.98
CA LEU A 22 -1.69 -50.50 -1.56
C LEU A 22 -2.71 -49.69 -0.73
N ILE A 23 -2.64 -49.84 0.58
CA ILE A 23 -3.17 -48.84 1.51
C ILE A 23 -2.28 -47.60 1.32
N GLY A 24 -2.60 -46.79 0.33
CA GLY A 24 -2.12 -45.43 0.23
C GLY A 24 -2.81 -44.63 1.32
N CYS A 25 -2.11 -44.34 2.41
CA CYS A 25 -2.45 -43.18 3.21
C CYS A 25 -2.31 -41.93 2.34
N GLY A 26 -3.38 -41.59 1.62
CA GLY A 26 -3.58 -40.25 1.13
C GLY A 26 -3.71 -39.37 2.38
N LYS A 27 -2.64 -38.66 2.75
CA LYS A 27 -2.82 -37.41 3.43
C LYS A 27 -3.63 -36.57 2.43
N ASP A 28 -4.92 -36.45 2.67
CA ASP A 28 -5.67 -35.31 2.17
C ASP A 28 -4.89 -34.08 2.70
N SER A 29 -4.11 -33.47 1.85
CA SER A 29 -3.63 -32.11 2.09
C SER A 29 -4.91 -31.27 2.09
N LYS A 30 -5.45 -31.01 3.29
CA LYS A 30 -6.42 -29.94 3.47
C LYS A 30 -5.84 -28.75 2.73
N LYS A 31 -6.53 -28.26 1.71
CA LYS A 31 -6.14 -27.00 1.07
C LYS A 31 -6.18 -25.94 2.16
N THR A 32 -5.02 -25.44 2.53
CA THR A 32 -4.89 -24.32 3.44
C THR A 32 -5.61 -23.13 2.80
N LYS A 33 -6.52 -22.52 3.53
CA LYS A 33 -7.16 -21.28 3.10
C LYS A 33 -6.08 -20.20 3.04
N GLU A 34 -6.00 -19.44 1.96
CA GLU A 34 -5.04 -18.35 1.82
C GLU A 34 -5.73 -17.00 2.03
N VAL A 35 -5.11 -16.14 2.82
CA VAL A 35 -5.51 -14.75 3.02
C VAL A 35 -4.43 -13.87 2.40
N ASN A 36 -4.83 -13.03 1.46
CA ASN A 36 -3.91 -12.19 0.70
C ASN A 36 -3.95 -10.76 1.25
N VAL A 37 -2.83 -10.31 1.83
CA VAL A 37 -2.70 -8.97 2.45
C VAL A 37 -1.77 -8.09 1.63
N GLY A 38 -2.31 -6.96 1.16
CA GLY A 38 -1.55 -5.92 0.47
C GLY A 38 -0.90 -4.92 1.44
N TYR A 39 0.30 -4.42 1.12
CA TYR A 39 0.97 -3.39 1.89
C TYR A 39 2.04 -2.67 1.08
N PHE A 40 2.60 -1.57 1.61
CA PHE A 40 3.77 -0.91 1.01
C PHE A 40 4.98 -1.02 1.94
N ASN A 41 6.18 -1.02 1.35
CA ASN A 41 7.43 -0.95 2.10
C ASN A 41 7.70 0.48 2.61
N ASN A 42 6.75 1.01 3.37
CA ASN A 42 6.76 2.33 4.00
C ASN A 42 6.48 2.21 5.49
N ILE A 43 7.07 3.07 6.30
CA ILE A 43 6.76 3.11 7.75
C ILE A 43 5.31 3.55 8.03
N THR A 44 4.64 4.20 7.06
CA THR A 44 3.20 4.49 7.14
C THR A 44 2.34 3.22 7.16
N HIS A 45 2.93 2.06 6.90
CA HIS A 45 2.32 0.73 7.02
C HIS A 45 2.94 -0.08 8.17
N ALA A 46 3.28 0.61 9.27
CA ALA A 46 4.02 0.05 10.41
C ALA A 46 3.41 -1.23 10.98
N GLN A 47 2.07 -1.28 11.11
CA GLN A 47 1.38 -2.46 11.62
C GLN A 47 1.55 -3.68 10.71
N ALA A 48 1.45 -3.50 9.38
CA ALA A 48 1.66 -4.57 8.42
C ALA A 48 3.08 -5.12 8.53
N LEU A 49 4.09 -4.22 8.58
CA LEU A 49 5.50 -4.59 8.73
C LEU A 49 5.75 -5.34 10.05
N MET A 50 5.14 -4.88 11.15
CA MET A 50 5.23 -5.55 12.45
C MET A 50 4.60 -6.93 12.43
N MET A 51 3.35 -7.05 11.95
CA MET A 51 2.64 -8.34 11.89
C MET A 51 3.38 -9.34 11.00
N LYS A 52 3.90 -8.90 9.86
CA LYS A 52 4.66 -9.72 8.93
C LYS A 52 6.00 -10.18 9.56
N ALA A 53 6.78 -9.26 10.12
CA ALA A 53 8.07 -9.57 10.76
C ALA A 53 7.93 -10.59 11.91
N GLU A 54 6.86 -10.47 12.70
CA GLU A 54 6.64 -11.33 13.86
C GLU A 54 5.82 -12.57 13.54
N GLY A 55 5.19 -12.63 12.36
CA GLY A 55 4.28 -13.70 11.95
C GLY A 55 3.07 -13.83 12.90
N THR A 56 2.61 -12.71 13.47
CA THR A 56 1.55 -12.75 14.49
C THR A 56 0.21 -13.16 13.90
N LEU A 57 -0.11 -12.67 12.70
CA LEU A 57 -1.36 -13.02 12.02
C LEU A 57 -1.38 -14.51 11.62
N ASP A 58 -0.30 -15.04 11.04
CA ASP A 58 -0.19 -16.46 10.69
C ASP A 58 -0.37 -17.36 11.91
N LYS A 59 0.30 -16.99 13.02
CA LYS A 59 0.22 -17.76 14.27
C LYS A 59 -1.17 -17.73 14.88
N SER A 60 -1.89 -16.62 14.78
CA SER A 60 -3.23 -16.48 15.37
C SER A 60 -4.31 -17.17 14.55
N LEU A 61 -4.17 -17.24 13.23
CA LEU A 61 -5.09 -17.95 12.34
C LEU A 61 -4.88 -19.46 12.33
N GLY A 62 -3.73 -19.95 12.82
CA GLY A 62 -3.43 -21.38 12.93
C GLY A 62 -3.09 -22.08 11.62
N ASP A 63 -2.88 -23.40 11.69
CA ASP A 63 -2.31 -24.19 10.58
C ASP A 63 -3.24 -24.35 9.36
N ASP A 64 -4.52 -24.08 9.50
CA ASP A 64 -5.52 -24.23 8.44
C ASP A 64 -5.61 -22.99 7.52
N VAL A 65 -4.97 -21.88 7.89
CA VAL A 65 -4.96 -20.61 7.14
C VAL A 65 -3.52 -20.13 6.94
N SER A 66 -3.17 -19.78 5.73
CA SER A 66 -1.87 -19.17 5.42
C SER A 66 -2.06 -17.69 5.05
N VAL A 67 -1.13 -16.83 5.45
CA VAL A 67 -1.15 -15.41 5.09
C VAL A 67 -0.09 -15.14 4.02
N LYS A 68 -0.53 -14.57 2.92
CA LYS A 68 0.37 -14.13 1.85
C LYS A 68 0.43 -12.60 1.84
N TRP A 69 1.61 -12.08 2.08
CA TRP A 69 1.90 -10.65 2.05
C TRP A 69 2.40 -10.23 0.67
N THR A 70 1.75 -9.24 0.04
CA THR A 70 2.14 -8.71 -1.26
C THR A 70 2.46 -7.24 -1.15
N ALA A 71 3.70 -6.86 -1.49
CA ALA A 71 4.14 -5.48 -1.47
C ALA A 71 3.79 -4.74 -2.77
N PHE A 72 3.26 -3.52 -2.64
CA PHE A 72 2.98 -2.60 -3.74
C PHE A 72 3.81 -1.33 -3.63
N ASN A 73 4.01 -0.64 -4.75
CA ASN A 73 4.72 0.63 -4.76
C ASN A 73 3.80 1.82 -4.42
N ALA A 74 2.52 1.74 -4.77
CA ALA A 74 1.52 2.76 -4.50
C ALA A 74 0.08 2.22 -4.69
N GLY A 75 -0.91 2.96 -4.16
CA GLY A 75 -2.29 2.54 -4.07
C GLY A 75 -3.00 2.14 -5.36
N PRO A 76 -2.89 2.88 -6.48
CA PRO A 76 -3.57 2.48 -7.71
C PRO A 76 -3.23 1.09 -8.20
N ALA A 77 -1.99 0.60 -8.00
CA ALA A 77 -1.61 -0.76 -8.34
C ALA A 77 -2.26 -1.82 -7.42
N GLU A 78 -2.42 -1.49 -6.14
CA GLU A 78 -3.10 -2.37 -5.17
C GLU A 78 -4.61 -2.41 -5.42
N VAL A 79 -5.22 -1.30 -5.86
CA VAL A 79 -6.65 -1.26 -6.25
C VAL A 79 -6.95 -2.27 -7.36
N GLU A 80 -6.09 -2.39 -8.37
CA GLU A 80 -6.26 -3.40 -9.42
C GLU A 80 -6.18 -4.82 -8.85
N ALA A 81 -5.31 -5.07 -7.87
CA ALA A 81 -5.20 -6.36 -7.20
C ALA A 81 -6.42 -6.68 -6.30
N LEU A 82 -7.03 -5.67 -5.65
CA LEU A 82 -8.29 -5.82 -4.94
C LEU A 82 -9.43 -6.18 -5.91
N PHE A 83 -9.49 -5.55 -7.09
CA PHE A 83 -10.53 -5.82 -8.08
C PHE A 83 -10.37 -7.20 -8.76
N SER A 84 -9.15 -7.69 -8.92
CA SER A 84 -8.90 -9.05 -9.44
C SER A 84 -9.12 -10.14 -8.40
N GLY A 85 -9.24 -9.79 -7.11
CA GLY A 85 -9.31 -10.75 -6.01
C GLY A 85 -7.95 -11.35 -5.62
N ASP A 86 -6.85 -10.75 -6.10
CA ASP A 86 -5.50 -11.15 -5.70
C ASP A 86 -5.13 -10.65 -4.30
N ILE A 87 -5.87 -9.65 -3.78
CA ILE A 87 -5.79 -9.10 -2.43
C ILE A 87 -7.18 -9.11 -1.79
N ASP A 88 -7.25 -9.52 -0.54
CA ASP A 88 -8.46 -9.58 0.27
C ASP A 88 -8.57 -8.42 1.25
N ILE A 89 -7.44 -8.10 1.91
CA ILE A 89 -7.28 -6.99 2.86
C ILE A 89 -6.04 -6.22 2.44
N GLY A 90 -6.05 -4.89 2.52
CA GLY A 90 -4.90 -4.10 2.09
C GLY A 90 -4.67 -2.84 2.93
N TYR A 91 -3.40 -2.51 3.13
CA TYR A 91 -2.96 -1.22 3.66
C TYR A 91 -2.71 -0.26 2.50
N ILE A 92 -3.47 0.79 2.41
CA ILE A 92 -3.50 1.66 1.24
C ILE A 92 -3.73 3.12 1.64
N GLY A 93 -3.39 4.07 0.77
CA GLY A 93 -3.76 5.48 1.00
C GLY A 93 -5.28 5.72 0.89
N PRO A 94 -5.83 6.72 1.59
CA PRO A 94 -7.27 7.01 1.57
C PRO A 94 -7.80 7.37 0.17
N VAL A 95 -7.05 8.09 -0.63
CA VAL A 95 -7.51 8.50 -1.98
C VAL A 95 -7.71 7.30 -2.92
N PRO A 96 -6.78 6.36 -3.09
CA PRO A 96 -7.04 5.15 -3.83
C PRO A 96 -8.10 4.25 -3.17
N ALA A 97 -8.23 4.22 -1.82
CA ALA A 97 -9.31 3.51 -1.13
C ALA A 97 -10.70 4.06 -1.52
N ILE A 98 -10.87 5.38 -1.51
CA ILE A 98 -12.09 6.06 -1.95
C ILE A 98 -12.40 5.75 -3.42
N SER A 99 -11.36 5.82 -4.29
CA SER A 99 -11.52 5.47 -5.71
C SER A 99 -11.92 4.01 -5.90
N ALA A 100 -11.37 3.09 -5.10
CA ALA A 100 -11.75 1.68 -5.11
C ALA A 100 -13.20 1.47 -4.67
N ASN A 101 -13.64 2.15 -3.59
CA ASN A 101 -15.02 2.09 -3.11
C ASN A 101 -16.00 2.53 -4.20
N VAL A 102 -15.79 3.70 -4.81
CA VAL A 102 -16.66 4.23 -5.88
C VAL A 102 -16.70 3.28 -7.08
N LYS A 103 -15.54 2.84 -7.58
CA LYS A 103 -15.45 1.96 -8.76
C LYS A 103 -16.02 0.57 -8.52
N SER A 104 -15.89 0.04 -7.31
CA SER A 104 -16.48 -1.25 -6.91
C SER A 104 -17.93 -1.15 -6.49
N LYS A 105 -18.52 0.06 -6.51
CA LYS A 105 -19.90 0.32 -6.01
C LYS A 105 -20.08 -0.11 -4.55
N GLY A 106 -19.07 0.17 -3.72
CA GLY A 106 -19.10 -0.08 -2.29
C GLY A 106 -18.61 -1.46 -1.86
N ASP A 107 -18.06 -2.29 -2.77
CA ASP A 107 -17.48 -3.59 -2.37
C ASP A 107 -16.16 -3.45 -1.62
N VAL A 108 -15.32 -2.47 -1.96
CA VAL A 108 -14.11 -2.16 -1.18
C VAL A 108 -14.44 -1.10 -0.14
N VAL A 109 -14.20 -1.41 1.14
CA VAL A 109 -14.49 -0.51 2.28
C VAL A 109 -13.28 -0.34 3.17
N ILE A 110 -13.20 0.81 3.86
CA ILE A 110 -12.21 1.09 4.90
C ILE A 110 -12.69 0.42 6.20
N ILE A 111 -11.85 -0.40 6.81
CA ILE A 111 -12.15 -1.13 8.05
C ILE A 111 -11.32 -0.67 9.25
N SER A 112 -10.26 0.11 9.03
CA SER A 112 -9.44 0.71 10.10
C SER A 112 -8.59 1.85 9.54
N SER A 113 -8.13 2.76 10.41
CA SER A 113 -6.96 3.58 10.13
C SER A 113 -5.68 2.75 10.28
N ALA A 114 -4.57 3.23 9.76
CA ALA A 114 -3.25 2.71 10.04
C ALA A 114 -2.31 3.82 10.51
N THR A 115 -2.22 4.92 9.77
CA THR A 115 -1.25 5.97 10.07
C THR A 115 -1.78 7.34 9.66
N LYS A 116 -1.53 8.33 10.50
CA LYS A 116 -1.83 9.75 10.26
C LYS A 116 -0.55 10.52 9.91
N GLY A 117 -0.67 11.57 9.10
CA GLY A 117 0.43 12.45 8.70
C GLY A 117 1.46 11.77 7.81
N GLY A 118 2.73 12.15 7.92
CA GLY A 118 3.85 11.45 7.30
C GLY A 118 4.04 11.64 5.79
N ALA A 119 3.49 12.68 5.19
CA ALA A 119 3.90 13.13 3.85
C ALA A 119 4.60 14.48 3.97
N VAL A 120 5.66 14.67 3.19
CA VAL A 120 6.43 15.91 3.18
C VAL A 120 6.73 16.37 1.76
N LEU A 121 6.80 17.70 1.56
CA LEU A 121 7.29 18.28 0.32
C LEU A 121 8.76 18.68 0.51
N VAL A 122 9.63 18.06 -0.26
CA VAL A 122 11.06 18.36 -0.27
C VAL A 122 11.50 18.87 -1.62
N LYS A 123 12.58 19.65 -1.64
CA LYS A 123 13.19 20.19 -2.88
C LYS A 123 14.62 19.68 -3.05
N ARG A 124 15.10 19.72 -4.28
CA ARG A 124 16.50 19.52 -4.60
C ARG A 124 17.35 20.60 -3.93
N LYS A 125 18.49 20.24 -3.38
CA LYS A 125 19.45 21.16 -2.77
C LYS A 125 19.74 22.36 -3.66
N GLY A 126 19.59 23.56 -3.08
CA GLY A 126 19.83 24.80 -3.77
C GLY A 126 18.81 25.18 -4.85
N ALA A 127 17.68 24.46 -4.97
CA ALA A 127 16.56 24.91 -5.79
C ALA A 127 15.90 26.13 -5.14
N ASP A 128 15.57 27.12 -5.95
CA ASP A 128 14.84 28.31 -5.47
C ASP A 128 13.34 27.99 -5.36
N ILE A 129 13.00 27.28 -4.29
CA ILE A 129 11.65 26.85 -3.91
C ILE A 129 11.56 26.98 -2.39
N ASN A 130 10.88 28.00 -1.89
CA ASN A 130 10.72 28.27 -0.46
C ASN A 130 9.26 28.15 0.00
N SER A 131 8.35 27.99 -0.96
CA SER A 131 6.91 27.83 -0.75
C SER A 131 6.28 27.07 -1.92
N VAL A 132 5.01 26.71 -1.81
CA VAL A 132 4.25 26.12 -2.93
C VAL A 132 4.17 27.04 -4.13
N ALA A 133 4.12 28.36 -3.93
CA ALA A 133 4.07 29.34 -5.03
C ALA A 133 5.31 29.27 -5.95
N ASP A 134 6.47 28.86 -5.43
CA ASP A 134 7.72 28.75 -6.18
C ASP A 134 7.77 27.47 -7.05
N LEU A 135 6.74 26.63 -6.99
CA LEU A 135 6.60 25.46 -7.87
C LEU A 135 6.20 25.81 -9.29
N ASP A 136 5.90 27.10 -9.58
CA ASP A 136 5.61 27.58 -10.93
C ASP A 136 6.73 27.22 -11.91
N GLY A 137 6.39 26.50 -12.99
CA GLY A 137 7.35 26.01 -13.99
C GLY A 137 8.28 24.88 -13.52
N LYS A 138 8.11 24.32 -12.33
CA LYS A 138 8.95 23.26 -11.78
C LYS A 138 8.41 21.86 -12.10
N VAL A 139 9.29 20.87 -11.97
CA VAL A 139 8.97 19.45 -12.05
C VAL A 139 8.85 18.88 -10.64
N VAL A 140 7.66 18.44 -10.26
CA VAL A 140 7.36 17.90 -8.93
C VAL A 140 7.03 16.43 -9.02
N ALA A 141 7.79 15.60 -8.32
CA ALA A 141 7.54 14.17 -8.26
C ALA A 141 6.47 13.81 -7.23
N ILE A 142 5.69 12.79 -7.56
CA ILE A 142 4.77 12.08 -6.68
C ILE A 142 4.95 10.57 -6.89
N PRO A 143 4.56 9.69 -5.93
CA PRO A 143 4.76 8.24 -6.09
C PRO A 143 4.01 7.64 -7.29
N GLN A 144 2.77 8.05 -7.52
CA GLN A 144 1.95 7.58 -8.65
C GLN A 144 0.77 8.52 -8.89
N ILE A 145 0.36 8.67 -10.16
CA ILE A 145 -0.88 9.38 -10.50
C ILE A 145 -2.07 8.66 -9.85
N GLY A 146 -2.94 9.43 -9.18
CA GLY A 146 -4.13 8.88 -8.51
C GLY A 146 -3.90 8.41 -7.06
N ASN A 147 -2.69 8.60 -6.50
CA ASN A 147 -2.45 8.31 -5.10
C ASN A 147 -2.73 9.52 -4.18
N THR A 148 -2.62 9.34 -2.87
CA THR A 148 -2.90 10.37 -1.86
C THR A 148 -2.00 11.59 -2.03
N GLN A 149 -0.68 11.40 -2.24
CA GLN A 149 0.27 12.51 -2.45
C GLN A 149 -0.05 13.31 -3.71
N HIS A 150 -0.54 12.66 -4.77
CA HIS A 150 -0.98 13.36 -5.98
C HIS A 150 -2.13 14.31 -5.66
N LEU A 151 -3.17 13.84 -4.96
CA LEU A 151 -4.32 14.68 -4.59
C LEU A 151 -3.90 15.84 -3.68
N CYS A 152 -3.06 15.56 -2.66
CA CYS A 152 -2.52 16.61 -1.78
C CYS A 152 -1.75 17.67 -2.58
N LEU A 153 -0.91 17.26 -3.56
CA LEU A 153 -0.19 18.19 -4.40
C LEU A 153 -1.16 19.07 -5.22
N LEU A 154 -2.19 18.47 -5.84
CA LEU A 154 -3.17 19.24 -6.62
C LEU A 154 -3.89 20.27 -5.75
N LYS A 155 -4.28 19.90 -4.55
CA LYS A 155 -4.88 20.83 -3.59
C LYS A 155 -3.91 21.96 -3.20
N LEU A 156 -2.67 21.64 -2.86
CA LEU A 156 -1.65 22.63 -2.51
C LEU A 156 -1.43 23.62 -3.67
N LEU A 157 -1.36 23.12 -4.91
CA LEU A 157 -1.24 23.95 -6.10
C LEU A 157 -2.46 24.87 -6.27
N ALA A 158 -3.67 24.34 -6.16
CA ALA A 158 -4.92 25.08 -6.30
C ALA A 158 -5.05 26.20 -5.25
N ASP A 159 -4.72 25.88 -3.99
CA ASP A 159 -4.74 26.86 -2.87
C ASP A 159 -3.74 28.01 -3.08
N ASN A 160 -2.70 27.80 -3.89
CA ASN A 160 -1.70 28.81 -4.25
C ASN A 160 -1.89 29.39 -5.65
N GLY A 161 -3.03 29.15 -6.30
CA GLY A 161 -3.34 29.69 -7.62
C GLY A 161 -2.57 29.05 -8.77
N LEU A 162 -1.93 27.89 -8.53
CA LEU A 162 -1.18 27.12 -9.52
C LEU A 162 -2.03 25.96 -10.06
N LYS A 163 -1.59 25.40 -11.18
CA LYS A 163 -2.19 24.21 -11.80
C LYS A 163 -1.13 23.32 -12.41
N PRO A 164 -1.38 22.02 -12.51
CA PRO A 164 -0.52 21.13 -13.28
C PRO A 164 -0.58 21.47 -14.79
N ASP A 165 0.47 21.15 -15.51
CA ASP A 165 0.59 21.37 -16.97
C ASP A 165 -0.51 20.61 -17.73
N THR A 166 -0.92 19.45 -17.27
CA THR A 166 -2.04 18.66 -17.82
C THR A 166 -3.39 19.36 -17.73
N SER A 167 -3.52 20.36 -16.85
CA SER A 167 -4.73 21.21 -16.67
C SER A 167 -4.52 22.66 -17.10
N GLY A 168 -3.53 22.90 -18.00
CA GLY A 168 -3.24 24.21 -18.57
C GLY A 168 -2.44 25.13 -17.65
N GLY A 169 -1.80 24.61 -16.61
CA GLY A 169 -0.85 25.31 -15.76
C GLY A 169 0.60 25.11 -16.20
N THR A 170 1.52 25.30 -15.28
CA THR A 170 2.97 25.29 -15.55
C THR A 170 3.72 24.24 -14.71
N VAL A 171 3.10 23.69 -13.66
CA VAL A 171 3.75 22.71 -12.79
C VAL A 171 3.69 21.33 -13.44
N LYS A 172 4.86 20.76 -13.74
CA LYS A 172 4.93 19.42 -14.31
C LYS A 172 4.90 18.37 -13.20
N VAL A 173 3.79 17.64 -13.08
CA VAL A 173 3.66 16.53 -12.13
C VAL A 173 4.23 15.25 -12.75
N SER A 174 5.19 14.61 -12.09
CA SER A 174 5.90 13.43 -12.57
C SER A 174 5.71 12.26 -11.60
N ALA A 175 5.21 11.12 -12.10
CA ALA A 175 5.15 9.89 -11.32
C ALA A 175 6.54 9.25 -11.27
N VAL A 176 7.10 9.15 -10.05
CA VAL A 176 8.41 8.55 -9.78
C VAL A 176 8.26 7.62 -8.57
N ALA A 177 8.59 6.34 -8.74
CA ALA A 177 8.57 5.41 -7.62
C ALA A 177 9.45 5.93 -6.48
N ASN A 178 8.97 5.82 -5.23
CA ASN A 178 9.65 6.38 -4.06
C ASN A 178 11.14 6.03 -3.99
N ALA A 179 11.49 4.77 -4.29
CA ALA A 179 12.87 4.29 -4.27
C ALA A 179 13.79 4.98 -5.30
N ASP A 180 13.23 5.59 -6.34
CA ASP A 180 13.95 6.22 -7.45
C ASP A 180 14.05 7.74 -7.31
N VAL A 181 13.28 8.35 -6.38
CA VAL A 181 13.22 9.81 -6.21
C VAL A 181 14.59 10.40 -5.90
N ALA A 182 15.37 9.76 -5.01
CA ALA A 182 16.71 10.24 -4.62
C ALA A 182 17.63 10.37 -5.85
N ASN A 183 17.68 9.34 -6.70
CA ASN A 183 18.49 9.37 -7.91
C ASN A 183 17.98 10.39 -8.92
N THR A 184 16.65 10.56 -9.01
CA THR A 184 16.03 11.47 -9.99
C THR A 184 16.23 12.93 -9.59
N ILE A 185 16.16 13.23 -8.29
CA ILE A 185 16.41 14.59 -7.75
C ILE A 185 17.89 14.96 -7.85
N GLU A 186 18.82 14.02 -7.60
CA GLU A 186 20.25 14.21 -7.72
C GLU A 186 20.67 14.53 -9.15
N ARG A 187 20.10 13.87 -10.15
CA ARG A 187 20.33 14.15 -11.58
C ARG A 187 19.75 15.48 -12.03
N GLY A 188 18.85 16.10 -11.24
CA GLY A 188 18.17 17.32 -11.60
C GLY A 188 17.00 17.12 -12.57
N ASP A 189 16.49 15.88 -12.73
CA ASP A 189 15.34 15.58 -13.57
C ASP A 189 14.02 16.05 -12.92
N ILE A 190 14.02 16.20 -11.58
CA ILE A 190 12.95 16.79 -10.78
C ILE A 190 13.49 17.88 -9.86
N ASP A 191 12.67 18.88 -9.54
CA ASP A 191 13.02 19.99 -8.67
C ASP A 191 12.55 19.80 -7.24
N ALA A 192 11.40 19.15 -7.07
CA ALA A 192 10.78 18.85 -5.76
C ALA A 192 10.06 17.51 -5.80
N ALA A 193 9.72 16.98 -4.63
CA ALA A 193 8.96 15.75 -4.48
C ALA A 193 8.03 15.80 -3.26
N LEU A 194 6.76 15.41 -3.45
CA LEU A 194 5.83 15.14 -2.35
C LEU A 194 5.79 13.64 -2.12
N VAL A 195 6.39 13.20 -1.03
CA VAL A 195 6.62 11.78 -0.74
C VAL A 195 6.16 11.40 0.68
N PRO A 196 5.77 10.14 0.90
CA PRO A 196 5.48 9.64 2.26
C PRO A 196 6.78 9.29 3.00
N GLU A 197 6.70 9.18 4.33
CA GLU A 197 7.80 8.63 5.13
C GLU A 197 7.93 7.10 4.93
N PRO A 198 9.16 6.53 4.93
CA PRO A 198 10.43 7.14 5.34
C PRO A 198 11.20 7.84 4.21
N TRP A 199 10.59 8.02 3.05
CA TRP A 199 11.28 8.57 1.87
C TRP A 199 11.62 10.05 2.04
N GLY A 200 10.77 10.82 2.77
CA GLY A 200 11.06 12.19 3.14
C GLY A 200 12.34 12.31 3.94
N ALA A 201 12.43 11.61 5.07
CA ALA A 201 13.63 11.59 5.91
C ALA A 201 14.86 11.06 5.14
N THR A 202 14.68 10.06 4.27
CA THR A 202 15.77 9.55 3.43
C THR A 202 16.29 10.62 2.48
N LEU A 203 15.41 11.40 1.84
CA LEU A 203 15.82 12.49 0.94
C LEU A 203 16.52 13.61 1.70
N LEU A 204 16.01 13.99 2.86
CA LEU A 204 16.63 15.01 3.73
C LEU A 204 18.02 14.59 4.19
N ALA A 205 18.21 13.32 4.55
CA ALA A 205 19.54 12.78 4.89
C ALA A 205 20.50 12.75 3.69
N ASN A 206 20.00 12.85 2.45
CA ASN A 206 20.77 12.92 1.20
C ASN A 206 20.71 14.31 0.57
N ASP A 207 20.84 15.35 1.40
CA ASP A 207 20.98 16.75 0.96
C ASP A 207 19.73 17.42 0.33
N ALA A 208 18.56 16.79 0.27
CA ALA A 208 17.32 17.50 -0.05
C ALA A 208 16.96 18.48 1.07
N GLU A 209 16.17 19.47 0.77
CA GLU A 209 15.74 20.48 1.73
C GLU A 209 14.21 20.45 1.90
N MET A 210 13.73 20.64 3.14
CA MET A 210 12.29 20.70 3.44
C MET A 210 11.67 21.96 2.84
N VAL A 211 10.50 21.82 2.22
CA VAL A 211 9.64 22.94 1.81
C VAL A 211 8.39 22.97 2.67
N LEU A 212 7.69 21.85 2.84
CA LEU A 212 6.56 21.70 3.76
C LEU A 212 6.73 20.45 4.60
N ASP A 213 6.57 20.58 5.92
CA ASP A 213 6.52 19.43 6.80
C ASP A 213 5.12 18.78 6.79
N TYR A 214 4.98 17.59 7.39
CA TYR A 214 3.77 16.77 7.34
C TYR A 214 2.49 17.49 7.79
N ASN A 215 2.61 18.39 8.76
CA ASN A 215 1.49 19.18 9.28
C ASN A 215 1.05 20.33 8.37
N GLU A 216 1.82 20.65 7.33
CA GLU A 216 1.52 21.67 6.33
C GLU A 216 0.92 21.09 5.03
N ILE A 217 0.88 19.75 4.91
CA ILE A 217 0.41 19.08 3.68
C ILE A 217 -1.12 19.06 3.61
N PHE A 218 -1.79 18.61 4.68
CA PHE A 218 -3.24 18.51 4.74
C PHE A 218 -3.71 18.46 6.20
N GLU A 219 -4.77 19.19 6.55
CA GLU A 219 -5.46 19.17 7.87
C GLU A 219 -4.51 19.15 9.09
N ASN A 220 -3.49 19.98 9.08
CA ASN A 220 -2.49 20.08 10.16
C ASN A 220 -1.82 18.75 10.54
N GLY A 221 -1.74 17.80 9.60
CA GLY A 221 -1.15 16.48 9.82
C GLY A 221 -2.08 15.45 10.45
N GLU A 222 -3.32 15.81 10.76
CA GLU A 222 -4.29 14.91 11.41
C GLU A 222 -5.08 14.04 10.43
N TYR A 223 -4.70 13.99 9.17
CA TYR A 223 -5.33 13.16 8.15
C TYR A 223 -4.76 11.74 8.12
N ASP A 224 -5.59 10.77 7.78
CA ASP A 224 -5.12 9.42 7.49
C ASP A 224 -4.27 9.42 6.21
N VAL A 225 -3.00 9.01 6.30
CA VAL A 225 -2.14 8.81 5.13
C VAL A 225 -2.16 7.36 4.66
N ALA A 226 -2.48 6.45 5.57
CA ALA A 226 -2.73 5.05 5.30
C ALA A 226 -3.94 4.55 6.10
N VAL A 227 -4.77 3.76 5.44
CA VAL A 227 -5.95 3.06 5.98
C VAL A 227 -5.86 1.58 5.66
N VAL A 228 -6.67 0.77 6.34
CA VAL A 228 -6.89 -0.64 6.00
C VAL A 228 -8.20 -0.76 5.25
N VAL A 229 -8.18 -1.42 4.11
CA VAL A 229 -9.37 -1.75 3.32
C VAL A 229 -9.57 -3.26 3.26
N ALA A 230 -10.82 -3.67 3.03
CA ALA A 230 -11.16 -5.06 2.72
C ALA A 230 -12.26 -5.13 1.66
N ARG A 231 -12.33 -6.25 0.94
CA ARG A 231 -13.45 -6.56 0.06
C ARG A 231 -14.63 -7.06 0.91
N LYS A 232 -15.83 -6.51 0.71
CA LYS A 232 -17.04 -6.94 1.46
C LYS A 232 -17.35 -8.41 1.25
N GLU A 233 -17.23 -8.90 0.03
CA GLU A 233 -17.38 -10.33 -0.26
C GLU A 233 -16.49 -11.19 0.63
N PHE A 234 -15.20 -10.82 0.77
CA PHE A 234 -14.27 -11.53 1.65
C PHE A 234 -14.67 -11.44 3.12
N MET A 235 -15.11 -10.26 3.59
CA MET A 235 -15.56 -10.05 4.96
C MET A 235 -16.78 -10.90 5.31
N GLU A 236 -17.76 -10.98 4.40
CA GLU A 236 -18.98 -11.78 4.57
C GLU A 236 -18.69 -13.29 4.60
N GLU A 237 -17.75 -13.74 3.76
CA GLU A 237 -17.35 -15.15 3.70
C GLU A 237 -16.40 -15.56 4.82
N ASN A 238 -15.69 -14.61 5.43
CA ASN A 238 -14.58 -14.85 6.36
C ASN A 238 -14.58 -13.91 7.57
N PRO A 239 -15.70 -13.70 8.26
CA PRO A 239 -15.79 -12.72 9.34
C PRO A 239 -14.78 -12.98 10.47
N GLU A 240 -14.53 -14.26 10.82
CA GLU A 240 -13.58 -14.63 11.87
C GLU A 240 -12.12 -14.27 11.52
N ILE A 241 -11.77 -14.33 10.22
CA ILE A 241 -10.43 -13.94 9.74
C ILE A 241 -10.27 -12.42 9.80
N VAL A 242 -11.30 -11.69 9.42
CA VAL A 242 -11.27 -10.20 9.46
C VAL A 242 -11.21 -9.72 10.91
N ASP A 243 -11.98 -10.32 11.82
CA ASP A 243 -11.95 -10.01 13.25
C ASP A 243 -10.56 -10.27 13.84
N GLU A 244 -9.94 -11.41 13.53
CA GLU A 244 -8.59 -11.73 14.00
C GLU A 244 -7.53 -10.80 13.37
N PHE A 245 -7.67 -10.45 12.10
CA PHE A 245 -6.81 -9.46 11.46
C PHE A 245 -6.88 -8.11 12.19
N LEU A 246 -8.07 -7.58 12.44
CA LEU A 246 -8.27 -6.31 13.15
C LEU A 246 -7.69 -6.35 14.57
N LYS A 247 -7.86 -7.45 15.28
CA LYS A 247 -7.27 -7.65 16.60
C LYS A 247 -5.73 -7.65 16.56
N GLN A 248 -5.12 -8.32 15.58
CA GLN A 248 -3.65 -8.30 15.41
C GLN A 248 -3.16 -6.91 14.96
N HIS A 249 -3.91 -6.22 14.14
CA HIS A 249 -3.65 -4.83 13.74
C HIS A 249 -3.68 -3.88 14.95
N GLU A 250 -4.68 -3.99 15.82
CA GLU A 250 -4.76 -3.23 17.08
C GLU A 250 -3.58 -3.55 18.01
N ALA A 251 -3.25 -4.84 18.17
CA ALA A 251 -2.11 -5.27 18.98
C ALA A 251 -0.77 -4.72 18.45
N ALA A 252 -0.58 -4.71 17.13
CA ALA A 252 0.58 -4.13 16.49
C ALA A 252 0.62 -2.59 16.70
N THR A 253 -0.52 -1.91 16.54
CA THR A 253 -0.66 -0.47 16.83
C THR A 253 -0.24 -0.15 18.26
N LYS A 254 -0.80 -0.89 19.22
CA LYS A 254 -0.44 -0.72 20.63
C LYS A 254 1.05 -0.96 20.87
N LYS A 255 1.62 -1.99 20.30
CA LYS A 255 3.04 -2.33 20.46
C LYS A 255 3.95 -1.24 19.91
N VAL A 256 3.64 -0.70 18.72
CA VAL A 256 4.40 0.41 18.12
C VAL A 256 4.36 1.65 19.00
N ASN A 257 3.20 1.97 19.60
CA ASN A 257 3.04 3.14 20.47
C ASN A 257 3.71 2.96 21.84
N ASP A 258 3.63 1.76 22.43
CA ASP A 258 4.16 1.50 23.79
C ASP A 258 5.68 1.25 23.80
N ASP A 259 6.23 0.69 22.72
CA ASP A 259 7.65 0.30 22.63
C ASP A 259 8.24 0.72 21.27
N LYS A 260 8.30 2.04 21.08
CA LYS A 260 8.75 2.66 19.83
C LYS A 260 10.13 2.15 19.42
N GLU A 261 11.10 2.13 20.34
CA GLU A 261 12.50 1.79 20.01
C GLU A 261 12.64 0.36 19.44
N ASN A 262 12.03 -0.65 20.07
CA ASN A 262 12.12 -2.02 19.58
C ASN A 262 11.26 -2.22 18.33
N SER A 263 10.12 -1.53 18.24
CA SER A 263 9.28 -1.55 17.04
C SER A 263 9.99 -0.98 15.83
N LEU A 264 10.73 0.14 15.96
CA LEU A 264 11.54 0.71 14.89
C LEU A 264 12.61 -0.26 14.39
N LYS A 265 13.29 -0.96 15.30
CA LYS A 265 14.28 -2.00 14.94
C LYS A 265 13.63 -3.14 14.15
N THR A 266 12.46 -3.61 14.59
CA THR A 266 11.72 -4.68 13.91
C THR A 266 11.28 -4.25 12.51
N ILE A 267 10.67 -3.06 12.39
CA ILE A 267 10.23 -2.47 11.13
C ILE A 267 11.40 -2.27 10.17
N ASN A 268 12.54 -1.74 10.67
CA ASN A 268 13.73 -1.50 9.85
C ASN A 268 14.35 -2.80 9.32
N ASN A 269 14.34 -3.86 10.13
CA ASN A 269 14.79 -5.19 9.69
C ASN A 269 13.87 -5.74 8.60
N GLU A 270 12.54 -5.60 8.74
CA GLU A 270 11.58 -6.04 7.72
C GLU A 270 11.73 -5.24 6.43
N LEU A 271 11.91 -3.92 6.50
CA LEU A 271 12.23 -3.08 5.34
C LEU A 271 13.52 -3.51 4.66
N LYS A 272 14.55 -3.86 5.43
CA LYS A 272 15.82 -4.38 4.90
C LYS A 272 15.64 -5.71 4.16
N GLU A 273 14.86 -6.63 4.71
CA GLU A 273 14.54 -7.90 4.04
C GLU A 273 13.79 -7.68 2.73
N ALA A 274 12.81 -6.77 2.73
CA ALA A 274 12.00 -6.47 1.57
C ALA A 274 12.72 -5.68 0.47
N THR A 275 13.63 -4.76 0.84
CA THR A 275 14.26 -3.80 -0.10
C THR A 275 15.75 -4.03 -0.33
N GLY A 276 16.37 -4.88 0.48
CA GLY A 276 17.81 -5.12 0.49
C GLY A 276 18.62 -4.03 1.22
N LYS A 277 17.97 -2.98 1.76
CA LYS A 277 18.63 -1.87 2.45
C LYS A 277 17.92 -1.53 3.76
N SER A 278 18.67 -1.40 4.85
CA SER A 278 18.15 -0.80 6.08
C SER A 278 18.28 0.72 6.03
N LEU A 279 17.37 1.41 6.71
CA LEU A 279 17.51 2.83 6.98
C LEU A 279 18.54 3.04 8.13
N GLY A 280 19.23 4.18 8.16
CA GLY A 280 19.96 4.60 9.34
C GLY A 280 19.01 4.80 10.52
N ASP A 281 19.49 4.52 11.74
CA ASP A 281 18.66 4.66 12.95
C ASP A 281 18.13 6.09 13.11
N ASP A 282 18.91 7.10 12.76
CA ASP A 282 18.50 8.50 12.79
C ASP A 282 17.39 8.78 11.77
N ILE A 283 17.51 8.22 10.55
CA ILE A 283 16.52 8.41 9.46
C ILE A 283 15.17 7.82 9.85
N ILE A 284 15.16 6.57 10.33
CA ILE A 284 13.89 5.92 10.70
C ILE A 284 13.27 6.60 11.92
N SER A 285 14.09 7.06 12.87
CA SER A 285 13.60 7.79 14.04
C SER A 285 12.97 9.13 13.65
N GLU A 286 13.64 9.91 12.78
CA GLU A 286 13.11 11.17 12.26
C GLU A 286 11.82 10.98 11.46
N ALA A 287 11.76 9.98 10.61
CA ALA A 287 10.56 9.64 9.85
C ALA A 287 9.36 9.32 10.78
N PHE A 288 9.61 8.63 11.88
CA PHE A 288 8.58 8.28 12.87
C PHE A 288 8.08 9.44 13.71
N GLU A 289 8.82 10.56 13.80
CA GLU A 289 8.31 11.79 14.45
C GLU A 289 7.22 12.49 13.65
N ARG A 290 7.11 12.17 12.35
CA ARG A 290 6.13 12.77 11.44
C ARG A 290 4.87 11.92 11.25
N ILE A 291 4.78 10.75 11.87
CA ILE A 291 3.62 9.86 11.76
C ILE A 291 2.98 9.59 13.11
N GLY A 292 1.66 9.41 13.08
CA GLY A 292 0.87 8.89 14.20
C GLY A 292 0.27 7.53 13.85
N VAL A 293 0.59 6.47 14.61
CA VAL A 293 0.03 5.12 14.38
C VAL A 293 -1.29 4.98 15.13
N SER A 294 -2.38 4.65 14.43
CA SER A 294 -3.76 4.64 14.97
C SER A 294 -4.62 3.60 14.28
N THR A 295 -5.64 3.10 14.98
CA THR A 295 -6.72 2.30 14.39
C THR A 295 -7.99 3.13 14.15
N GLU A 296 -8.05 4.33 14.68
CA GLU A 296 -9.21 5.22 14.60
C GLU A 296 -9.17 6.03 13.30
N VAL A 297 -10.16 5.77 12.42
CA VAL A 297 -10.31 6.49 11.15
C VAL A 297 -10.74 7.93 11.41
N ASN A 298 -10.05 8.87 10.82
CA ASN A 298 -10.48 10.26 10.77
C ASN A 298 -11.51 10.46 9.65
N GLU A 299 -12.80 10.34 10.00
CA GLU A 299 -13.90 10.45 9.04
C GLU A 299 -13.95 11.80 8.32
N GLU A 300 -13.55 12.88 9.00
CA GLU A 300 -13.51 14.23 8.43
C GLU A 300 -12.46 14.30 7.32
N SER A 301 -11.26 13.77 7.54
CA SER A 301 -10.21 13.73 6.53
C SER A 301 -10.57 12.84 5.34
N VAL A 302 -11.20 11.67 5.59
CA VAL A 302 -11.66 10.77 4.53
C VAL A 302 -12.74 11.44 3.67
N THR A 303 -13.68 12.14 4.30
CA THR A 303 -14.71 12.92 3.61
C THR A 303 -14.10 14.05 2.79
N GLY A 304 -13.16 14.80 3.38
CA GLY A 304 -12.42 15.86 2.70
C GLY A 304 -11.67 15.34 1.46
N PHE A 305 -11.02 14.19 1.57
CA PHE A 305 -10.39 13.53 0.42
C PHE A 305 -11.38 13.09 -0.65
N ALA A 306 -12.57 12.63 -0.29
CA ALA A 306 -13.62 12.26 -1.25
C ALA A 306 -14.11 13.49 -2.04
N ASP A 307 -14.36 14.61 -1.35
CA ASP A 307 -14.80 15.86 -1.98
C ASP A 307 -13.73 16.42 -2.96
N ILE A 308 -12.46 16.45 -2.53
CA ILE A 308 -11.35 16.89 -3.39
C ILE A 308 -11.15 15.91 -4.54
N SER A 309 -11.24 14.58 -4.31
CA SER A 309 -11.13 13.56 -5.37
C SER A 309 -12.18 13.76 -6.45
N LYS A 310 -13.40 14.15 -6.09
CA LYS A 310 -14.46 14.46 -7.04
C LYS A 310 -14.17 15.76 -7.79
N SER A 311 -13.75 16.82 -7.10
CA SER A 311 -13.44 18.11 -7.74
C SER A 311 -12.27 18.02 -8.72
N GLU A 312 -11.26 17.21 -8.42
CA GLU A 312 -10.08 16.98 -9.26
C GLU A 312 -10.27 15.86 -10.29
N GLY A 313 -11.48 15.25 -10.35
CA GLY A 313 -11.82 14.24 -11.34
C GLY A 313 -11.21 12.85 -11.11
N PHE A 314 -10.75 12.55 -9.90
CA PHE A 314 -10.25 11.21 -9.53
C PHE A 314 -11.40 10.21 -9.41
N ILE A 315 -12.58 10.69 -9.01
CA ILE A 315 -13.83 9.95 -8.97
C ILE A 315 -14.93 10.75 -9.69
N SER A 316 -15.87 10.05 -10.31
CA SER A 316 -17.01 10.68 -11.02
C SER A 316 -18.13 11.11 -10.08
N GLU A 317 -18.26 10.43 -8.96
CA GLU A 317 -19.30 10.61 -7.94
C GLU A 317 -18.73 10.37 -6.55
N LEU A 318 -19.39 10.89 -5.52
CA LEU A 318 -19.05 10.56 -4.14
C LEU A 318 -19.41 9.12 -3.83
N PRO A 319 -18.76 8.48 -2.84
CA PRO A 319 -19.13 7.14 -2.38
C PRO A 319 -20.63 7.04 -2.09
N GLU A 320 -21.29 6.06 -2.71
CA GLU A 320 -22.68 5.73 -2.43
C GLU A 320 -22.71 4.58 -1.41
N GLY A 321 -23.31 4.81 -0.24
CA GLY A 321 -23.39 3.81 0.83
C GLY A 321 -22.19 3.88 1.79
N GLU A 322 -21.81 2.72 2.33
CA GLU A 322 -20.80 2.62 3.38
C GLU A 322 -19.40 2.66 2.80
N LEU A 323 -18.66 3.75 3.07
CA LEU A 323 -17.23 3.86 2.75
C LEU A 323 -16.37 3.32 3.90
N ILE A 324 -16.81 3.55 5.15
CA ILE A 324 -16.13 3.11 6.37
C ILE A 324 -17.04 2.10 7.06
N CYS A 325 -16.57 0.85 7.19
CA CYS A 325 -17.25 -0.24 7.86
C CYS A 325 -16.58 -0.50 9.21
N ARG A 326 -17.37 -0.48 10.30
CA ARG A 326 -16.89 -0.70 11.68
C ARG A 326 -17.40 -2.01 12.25
#